data_2a933b36e289b2a4a54642cd2dbba27a
#
_entry.id   2a933b36e289b2a4a54642cd2dbba27a
#
_cell.length_a   1.000
_cell.length_b   1.000
_cell.length_c   1.000
_cell.angle_alpha   90.00
_cell.angle_beta   90.00
_cell.angle_gamma   90.00
#
_symmetry.space_group_name_H-M   'P 1'
#
loop_
_entity.id
_entity.type
_entity.pdbx_description
1 polymer ?
#
loop_
_entity_poly.entity_id
_entity_poly.type
_entity_poly.pdbx_seq_one_letter_code
_entity_poly.pdbx_strand_id
1 'polypeptide(L)'
;MAQSLNKTVLLNTTGTSYLSIAGKVGKFLVGDQALEFYPDVNVEQFIQIPWSHINQIGANVSGRKISRHFEVFTDRGKFLFASKDSGAILKIAREKLGNDKVVKLPTLIQTIGQKFKNLFA
;
A
#
# COMPACT_ATOMS: atom_id res chain seq x y z
N MET A 1 21.97 8.90 -4.53
CA MET A 1 21.72 7.48 -4.28
C MET A 1 20.72 7.32 -3.15
N ALA A 2 19.65 6.55 -3.38
CA ALA A 2 18.61 6.36 -2.38
C ALA A 2 19.15 5.56 -1.19
N GLN A 3 18.91 6.06 0.02
CA GLN A 3 19.29 5.37 1.24
C GLN A 3 18.00 4.98 1.99
N SER A 4 17.90 3.71 2.37
CA SER A 4 16.74 3.21 3.08
C SER A 4 16.60 3.89 4.45
N LEU A 5 15.35 4.18 4.82
CA LEU A 5 15.02 4.66 6.16
C LEU A 5 15.03 3.52 7.18
N ASN A 6 14.86 2.28 6.68
CA ASN A 6 14.80 1.11 7.55
C ASN A 6 16.18 0.72 8.07
N LYS A 7 16.28 0.45 9.35
CA LYS A 7 17.46 -0.15 9.96
C LYS A 7 17.40 -1.66 9.86
N THR A 8 16.19 -2.22 9.95
CA THR A 8 15.94 -3.64 9.79
C THR A 8 14.84 -3.83 8.75
N VAL A 9 15.14 -4.60 7.71
CA VAL A 9 14.16 -4.94 6.68
C VAL A 9 13.49 -6.24 7.09
N LEU A 10 12.17 -6.19 7.24
CA LEU A 10 11.34 -7.33 7.63
C LEU A 10 10.84 -8.12 6.43
N LEU A 11 10.67 -7.46 5.29
CA LEU A 11 10.20 -8.09 4.06
C LEU A 11 10.81 -7.37 2.87
N ASN A 12 11.36 -8.14 1.94
CA ASN A 12 11.86 -7.67 0.66
C ASN A 12 11.11 -8.46 -0.42
N THR A 13 10.30 -7.77 -1.21
CA THR A 13 9.50 -8.43 -2.24
C THR A 13 9.30 -7.54 -3.45
N THR A 14 8.88 -8.14 -4.54
CA THR A 14 8.60 -7.41 -5.78
C THR A 14 7.18 -6.87 -5.78
N GLY A 15 6.97 -5.85 -6.61
CA GLY A 15 5.64 -5.29 -6.79
C GLY A 15 5.60 -4.18 -7.81
N THR A 16 4.52 -3.43 -7.81
CA THR A 16 4.25 -2.39 -8.78
C THR A 16 3.70 -1.16 -8.07
N SER A 17 4.14 0.01 -8.52
CA SER A 17 3.58 1.30 -8.07
C SER A 17 2.82 1.94 -9.21
N TYR A 18 1.60 2.43 -8.92
CA TYR A 18 0.72 3.05 -9.91
C TYR A 18 0.57 4.55 -9.60
N LEU A 19 1.62 5.32 -9.85
CA LEU A 19 1.54 6.79 -9.79
C LEU A 19 0.82 7.35 -11.02
N SER A 20 0.74 6.55 -12.08
CA SER A 20 0.01 6.84 -13.30
C SER A 20 -0.68 5.54 -13.75
N ILE A 21 -1.41 5.60 -14.88
CA ILE A 21 -2.07 4.42 -15.45
C ILE A 21 -1.07 3.29 -15.72
N ALA A 22 0.14 3.66 -16.17
CA ALA A 22 1.20 2.67 -16.40
C ALA A 22 1.95 2.44 -15.08
N GLY A 23 1.85 1.22 -14.53
CA GLY A 23 2.55 0.86 -13.32
C GLY A 23 4.07 0.77 -13.51
N LYS A 24 4.81 1.00 -12.44
CA LYS A 24 6.27 0.83 -12.42
C LYS A 24 6.60 -0.37 -11.56
N VAL A 25 7.26 -1.36 -12.16
CA VAL A 25 7.70 -2.56 -11.46
C VAL A 25 8.95 -2.24 -10.63
N GLY A 26 9.04 -2.82 -9.46
CA GLY A 26 10.18 -2.62 -8.58
C GLY A 26 10.14 -3.51 -7.36
N LYS A 27 10.78 -3.04 -6.30
CA LYS A 27 10.91 -3.81 -5.06
C LYS A 27 10.40 -3.02 -3.88
N PHE A 28 9.73 -3.75 -2.98
CA PHE A 28 9.34 -3.22 -1.68
C PHE A 28 10.37 -3.61 -0.63
N LEU A 29 10.77 -2.64 0.17
CA LEU A 29 11.49 -2.88 1.42
C LEU A 29 10.58 -2.42 2.54
N VAL A 30 10.02 -3.38 3.25
CA VAL A 30 9.11 -3.13 4.36
C VAL A 30 9.86 -3.44 5.65
N GLY A 31 10.01 -2.46 6.51
CA GLY A 31 10.88 -2.63 7.66
C GLY A 31 10.40 -1.91 8.91
N ASP A 32 11.34 -1.70 9.83
CA ASP A 32 11.06 -1.16 11.15
C ASP A 32 10.64 0.32 11.13
N GLN A 33 11.07 1.08 10.12
CA GLN A 33 10.82 2.52 10.07
C GLN A 33 9.83 2.95 8.98
N ALA A 34 9.75 2.21 7.88
CA ALA A 34 9.04 2.68 6.70
C ALA A 34 8.60 1.57 5.76
N LEU A 35 7.62 1.90 4.94
CA LEU A 35 7.25 1.18 3.73
C LEU A 35 7.95 1.88 2.57
N GLU A 36 8.80 1.16 1.84
CA GLU A 36 9.59 1.75 0.77
C GLU A 36 9.41 0.98 -0.53
N PHE A 37 9.45 1.71 -1.65
CA PHE A 37 9.38 1.14 -2.98
C PHE A 37 10.47 1.74 -3.87
N TYR A 38 11.21 0.86 -4.56
CA TYR A 38 12.32 1.25 -5.43
C TYR A 38 12.07 0.71 -6.84
N PRO A 39 11.72 1.59 -7.82
CA PRO A 39 11.51 1.16 -9.20
C PRO A 39 12.78 0.56 -9.81
N ASP A 40 12.63 -0.53 -10.57
CA ASP A 40 13.78 -1.21 -11.18
C ASP A 40 14.48 -0.36 -12.24
N VAL A 41 13.70 0.40 -13.03
CA VAL A 41 14.22 1.19 -14.14
C VAL A 41 14.95 2.45 -13.66
N ASN A 42 14.42 3.10 -12.63
CA ASN A 42 15.03 4.32 -12.10
C ASN A 42 14.86 4.36 -10.58
N VAL A 43 15.87 3.88 -9.89
CA VAL A 43 15.90 3.80 -8.42
C VAL A 43 15.74 5.18 -7.78
N GLU A 44 16.15 6.25 -8.46
CA GLU A 44 16.03 7.61 -7.94
C GLU A 44 14.56 8.08 -7.84
N GLN A 45 13.64 7.40 -8.50
CA GLN A 45 12.20 7.66 -8.36
C GLN A 45 11.59 6.82 -7.24
N PHE A 46 12.34 6.61 -6.17
CA PHE A 46 11.91 5.83 -5.02
C PHE A 46 10.80 6.51 -4.23
N ILE A 47 10.05 5.69 -3.49
CA ILE A 47 9.02 6.15 -2.56
C ILE A 47 9.39 5.63 -1.18
N GLN A 48 9.48 6.52 -0.21
CA GLN A 48 9.75 6.17 1.19
C GLN A 48 8.65 6.77 2.06
N ILE A 49 7.88 5.91 2.71
CA ILE A 49 6.75 6.36 3.55
C ILE A 49 7.00 5.87 4.98
N PRO A 50 7.47 6.74 5.88
CA PRO A 50 7.57 6.37 7.28
C PRO A 50 6.21 5.95 7.83
N TRP A 51 6.18 4.97 8.72
CA TRP A 51 4.92 4.50 9.28
C TRP A 51 4.13 5.62 9.94
N SER A 52 4.81 6.59 10.55
CA SER A 52 4.16 7.74 11.19
C SER A 52 3.40 8.64 10.21
N HIS A 53 3.71 8.58 8.93
CA HIS A 53 3.04 9.37 7.89
C HIS A 53 1.84 8.66 7.28
N ILE A 54 1.61 7.40 7.62
CA ILE A 54 0.51 6.61 7.08
C ILE A 54 -0.70 6.78 7.98
N ASN A 55 -1.79 7.31 7.40
CA ASN A 55 -3.05 7.46 8.12
C ASN A 55 -3.85 6.16 8.09
N GLN A 56 -3.78 5.44 6.97
CA GLN A 56 -4.53 4.23 6.76
C GLN A 56 -3.93 3.43 5.61
N ILE A 57 -4.01 2.11 5.68
CA ILE A 57 -3.61 1.24 4.58
C ILE A 57 -4.68 0.17 4.42
N GLY A 58 -5.01 -0.18 3.18
CA GLY A 58 -6.09 -1.11 2.97
C GLY A 58 -6.02 -1.87 1.66
N ALA A 59 -6.77 -2.96 1.61
CA ALA A 59 -6.91 -3.79 0.43
C ALA A 59 -8.31 -4.38 0.37
N ASN A 60 -8.74 -4.75 -0.83
CA ASN A 60 -9.97 -5.50 -1.02
C ASN A 60 -9.76 -6.94 -0.54
N VAL A 61 -10.78 -7.49 0.10
CA VAL A 61 -10.78 -8.88 0.56
C VAL A 61 -12.02 -9.56 -0.01
N SER A 62 -11.81 -10.70 -0.66
CA SER A 62 -12.89 -11.54 -1.18
C SER A 62 -12.79 -12.90 -0.51
N GLY A 63 -13.71 -13.21 0.40
CA GLY A 63 -13.62 -14.40 1.23
C GLY A 63 -12.38 -14.33 2.10
N ARG A 64 -11.46 -15.30 1.92
CA ARG A 64 -10.17 -15.33 2.63
C ARG A 64 -9.03 -14.76 1.80
N LYS A 65 -9.35 -14.26 0.60
CA LYS A 65 -8.33 -13.83 -0.36
C LYS A 65 -8.15 -12.32 -0.31
N ILE A 66 -6.93 -11.89 -0.06
CA ILE A 66 -6.54 -10.48 -0.08
C ILE A 66 -6.09 -10.13 -1.49
N SER A 67 -6.59 -9.00 -2.02
CA SER A 67 -6.17 -8.50 -3.32
C SER A 67 -4.67 -8.22 -3.34
N ARG A 68 -4.04 -8.39 -4.50
CA ARG A 68 -2.66 -7.96 -4.69
C ARG A 68 -2.52 -6.45 -4.63
N HIS A 69 -3.59 -5.72 -4.96
CA HIS A 69 -3.61 -4.25 -4.92
C HIS A 69 -3.93 -3.80 -3.52
N PHE A 70 -3.19 -2.78 -3.05
CA PHE A 70 -3.47 -2.14 -1.79
C PHE A 70 -3.22 -0.63 -1.91
N GLU A 71 -3.87 0.13 -1.04
CA GLU A 71 -3.80 1.59 -1.05
C GLU A 71 -3.22 2.08 0.27
N VAL A 72 -2.31 3.05 0.18
CA VAL A 72 -1.69 3.70 1.33
C VAL A 72 -2.15 5.15 1.36
N PHE A 73 -2.82 5.54 2.43
CA PHE A 73 -3.36 6.90 2.59
C PHE A 73 -2.47 7.69 3.52
N THR A 74 -2.00 8.84 3.03
CA THR A 74 -1.13 9.76 3.79
C THR A 74 -1.69 11.17 3.70
N ASP A 75 -1.12 12.09 4.49
CA ASP A 75 -1.52 13.50 4.43
C ASP A 75 -1.23 14.13 3.06
N ARG A 76 -0.34 13.56 2.29
CA ARG A 76 0.06 14.06 0.98
C ARG A 76 -0.65 13.37 -0.18
N GLY A 77 -1.58 12.48 0.12
CA GLY A 77 -2.35 11.78 -0.89
C GLY A 77 -2.30 10.28 -0.74
N LYS A 78 -2.79 9.62 -1.78
CA LYS A 78 -2.95 8.18 -1.81
C LYS A 78 -1.93 7.57 -2.76
N PHE A 79 -1.33 6.45 -2.32
CA PHE A 79 -0.44 5.63 -3.14
C PHE A 79 -1.12 4.32 -3.44
N LEU A 80 -1.13 3.91 -4.71
CA LEU A 80 -1.68 2.62 -5.13
C LEU A 80 -0.54 1.70 -5.50
N PHE A 81 -0.48 0.55 -4.85
CA PHE A 81 0.54 -0.46 -5.04
C PHE A 81 -0.07 -1.81 -5.32
N ALA A 82 0.73 -2.71 -5.86
CA ALA A 82 0.38 -4.12 -5.99
C ALA A 82 1.59 -4.98 -5.67
N SER A 83 1.35 -6.13 -5.04
CA SER A 83 2.37 -7.14 -4.79
C SER A 83 1.71 -8.50 -4.57
N LYS A 84 2.39 -9.54 -5.01
CA LYS A 84 1.98 -10.92 -4.70
C LYS A 84 1.99 -11.18 -3.20
N ASP A 85 2.78 -10.41 -2.45
CA ASP A 85 2.91 -10.53 -0.99
C ASP A 85 2.16 -9.42 -0.24
N SER A 86 1.09 -8.90 -0.83
CA SER A 86 0.28 -7.85 -0.21
C SER A 86 -0.19 -8.23 1.20
N GLY A 87 -0.57 -9.50 1.40
CA GLY A 87 -0.99 -9.97 2.71
C GLY A 87 0.11 -9.86 3.76
N ALA A 88 1.34 -10.20 3.40
CA ALA A 88 2.48 -10.08 4.29
C ALA A 88 2.80 -8.60 4.59
N ILE A 89 2.70 -7.73 3.58
CA ILE A 89 2.91 -6.29 3.75
C ILE A 89 1.88 -5.73 4.73
N LEU A 90 0.60 -6.09 4.55
CA LEU A 90 -0.47 -5.62 5.43
C LEU A 90 -0.33 -6.14 6.86
N LYS A 91 0.20 -7.36 7.03
CA LYS A 91 0.44 -7.91 8.36
C LYS A 91 1.50 -7.09 9.10
N ILE A 92 2.59 -6.73 8.42
CA ILE A 92 3.63 -5.88 9.00
C ILE A 92 3.05 -4.50 9.31
N ALA A 93 2.27 -3.94 8.37
CA ALA A 93 1.61 -2.66 8.59
C ALA A 93 0.75 -2.67 9.85
N ARG A 94 0.01 -3.76 10.08
CA ARG A 94 -0.81 -3.89 11.28
C ARG A 94 0.03 -3.88 12.56
N GLU A 95 1.19 -4.53 12.53
CA GLU A 95 2.11 -4.52 13.67
C GLU A 95 2.67 -3.12 13.95
N LYS A 96 2.87 -2.32 12.89
CA LYS A 96 3.46 -0.97 13.03
C LYS A 96 2.42 0.11 13.29
N LEU A 97 1.22 -0.02 12.74
CA LEU A 97 0.19 1.02 12.78
C LEU A 97 -0.94 0.71 13.75
N GLY A 98 -1.13 -0.56 14.11
CA GLY A 98 -2.28 -1.02 14.89
C GLY A 98 -3.44 -1.44 14.00
N ASN A 99 -4.40 -2.16 14.59
CA ASN A 99 -5.52 -2.74 13.84
C ASN A 99 -6.42 -1.69 13.22
N ASP A 100 -6.53 -0.52 13.85
CA ASP A 100 -7.48 0.51 13.41
C ASP A 100 -7.11 1.12 12.06
N LYS A 101 -5.84 1.09 11.72
CA LYS A 101 -5.33 1.76 10.50
C LYS A 101 -5.17 0.80 9.31
N VAL A 102 -5.33 -0.49 9.54
CA VAL A 102 -5.30 -1.49 8.46
C VAL A 102 -6.72 -1.95 8.20
N VAL A 103 -7.25 -1.61 7.03
CA VAL A 103 -8.68 -1.73 6.77
C VAL A 103 -8.96 -2.57 5.53
N LYS A 104 -10.17 -3.11 5.49
CA LYS A 104 -10.73 -3.77 4.33
C LYS A 104 -11.39 -2.72 3.46
N LEU A 105 -10.92 -2.57 2.23
CA LEU A 105 -11.50 -1.62 1.29
C LEU A 105 -12.75 -2.22 0.65
N PRO A 106 -13.75 -1.39 0.30
CA PRO A 106 -14.90 -1.89 -0.44
C PRO A 106 -14.51 -2.29 -1.86
N THR A 107 -15.19 -3.29 -2.41
CA THR A 107 -15.04 -3.65 -3.82
C THR A 107 -15.54 -2.49 -4.69
N LEU A 108 -15.14 -2.50 -5.97
CA LEU A 108 -15.61 -1.48 -6.92
C LEU A 108 -17.14 -1.41 -6.98
N ILE A 109 -17.80 -2.58 -6.96
CA ILE A 109 -19.26 -2.66 -6.99
C ILE A 109 -19.87 -2.02 -5.74
N GLN A 110 -19.29 -2.30 -4.57
CA GLN A 110 -19.76 -1.70 -3.32
C GLN A 110 -19.58 -0.19 -3.32
N THR A 111 -18.46 0.29 -3.84
CA THR A 111 -18.18 1.73 -3.95
C THR A 111 -19.20 2.42 -4.85
N ILE A 112 -19.52 1.81 -6.00
CA ILE A 112 -20.55 2.34 -6.92
C ILE A 112 -21.91 2.34 -6.24
N GLY A 113 -22.27 1.26 -5.54
CA GLY A 113 -23.53 1.17 -4.81
C GLY A 113 -23.67 2.24 -3.75
N GLN A 114 -22.60 2.53 -3.00
CA GLN A 114 -22.60 3.59 -2.01
C GLN A 114 -22.78 4.97 -2.64
N LYS A 115 -22.14 5.23 -3.77
CA LYS A 115 -22.32 6.49 -4.49
C LYS A 115 -23.74 6.67 -4.96
N PHE A 116 -24.36 5.61 -5.47
CA PHE A 116 -25.78 5.66 -5.87
C PHE A 116 -26.69 5.94 -4.70
N LYS A 117 -26.47 5.30 -3.56
CA LYS A 117 -27.25 5.57 -2.34
C LYS A 117 -27.14 7.04 -1.93
N ASN A 118 -25.94 7.60 -1.99
CA ASN A 118 -25.73 9.00 -1.62
C ASN A 118 -26.40 9.97 -2.59
N LEU A 119 -26.51 9.58 -3.87
CA LEU A 119 -27.18 10.42 -4.86
C LEU A 119 -28.69 10.44 -4.72
N PHE A 120 -29.29 9.36 -4.22
CA PHE A 120 -30.73 9.20 -4.14
C PHE A 120 -31.28 9.21 -2.71
N ALA A 121 -30.43 9.41 -1.74
CA ALA A 121 -30.82 9.44 -0.33
C ALA A 121 -31.40 10.78 0.09
#